data_835ec6a98806deaed58f6b685b8f7a6a
#
_entry.id   835ec6a98806deaed58f6b685b8f7a6a
#
_cell.length_a   1.000
_cell.length_b   1.000
_cell.length_c   1.000
_cell.angle_alpha   90.00
_cell.angle_beta   90.00
_cell.angle_gamma   90.00
#
_symmetry.space_group_name_H-M   'P 1'
#
loop_
_entity.id
_entity.type
_entity.pdbx_description
1 polymer ?
#
loop_
_entity_poly.entity_id
_entity_poly.type
_entity_poly.pdbx_seq_one_letter_code
_entity_poly.pdbx_strand_id
1 'polypeptide(L)'
;MKFKRILFLIFIILFFGGQLTLASGLSSNTASAPDASHLSLDEVLKKIEKHYSVSGFTAYFTQTSTIKAMDITDSASGKAFFKRSGKMRWEYETPDRQIIITDGNTLWVFRPEDNQVMIGKAPSFFQGGKGFSFLSDMKEIREKFSITLEKETEEGFFILKLLPIEKTLDIVKIYLWISRNTFDVVKILTYNSYGDETRIVFTNIQLKQELDDSLFSFKTSEGMEVLNLDEQQGQ
;
A
#
# COMPACT_ATOMS: atom_id res chain seq x y z
N MET A 1 12.85 21.44 -18.19
CA MET A 1 11.64 20.64 -18.38
C MET A 1 11.69 19.26 -17.65
N LYS A 2 12.67 19.02 -16.76
CA LYS A 2 12.85 17.76 -16.02
C LYS A 2 12.17 17.73 -14.62
N PHE A 3 11.69 18.86 -14.12
CA PHE A 3 11.12 18.99 -12.76
C PHE A 3 9.71 18.40 -12.58
N LYS A 4 8.93 18.21 -13.66
CA LYS A 4 7.55 17.70 -13.59
C LYS A 4 7.43 16.19 -13.25
N ARG A 5 8.52 15.43 -13.46
CA ARG A 5 8.50 13.96 -13.26
C ARG A 5 8.78 13.52 -11.82
N ILE A 6 9.30 14.41 -10.97
CA ILE A 6 9.65 14.11 -9.57
C ILE A 6 8.39 14.00 -8.69
N LEU A 7 7.31 14.71 -9.03
CA LEU A 7 6.10 14.78 -8.20
C LEU A 7 5.29 13.48 -8.18
N PHE A 8 5.44 12.64 -9.22
CA PHE A 8 4.63 11.42 -9.40
C PHE A 8 4.95 10.30 -8.40
N LEU A 9 6.14 10.32 -7.82
CA LEU A 9 6.66 9.21 -7.00
C LEU A 9 6.58 9.43 -5.50
N ILE A 10 6.46 10.68 -5.07
CA ILE A 10 6.42 11.05 -3.64
C ILE A 10 5.08 10.68 -3.01
N PHE A 11 4.02 10.52 -3.81
CA PHE A 11 2.66 10.26 -3.33
C PHE A 11 2.45 8.91 -2.63
N ILE A 12 3.34 7.93 -2.81
CA ILE A 12 3.26 6.63 -2.11
C ILE A 12 4.03 6.64 -0.78
N ILE A 13 4.90 7.63 -0.53
CA ILE A 13 5.95 7.53 0.49
C ILE A 13 5.77 8.52 1.67
N LEU A 14 4.96 9.58 1.55
CA LEU A 14 4.84 10.60 2.59
C LEU A 14 3.74 10.27 3.61
N PHE A 15 4.14 9.66 4.72
CA PHE A 15 3.38 9.57 5.96
C PHE A 15 4.12 10.32 7.05
N PHE A 16 3.65 11.50 7.45
CA PHE A 16 4.13 12.16 8.66
C PHE A 16 2.98 12.44 9.63
N GLY A 17 3.25 12.08 10.90
CA GLY A 17 2.31 12.14 11.98
C GLY A 17 2.13 13.55 12.56
N GLY A 18 0.92 13.80 13.00
CA GLY A 18 0.56 14.90 13.90
C GLY A 18 -0.61 14.44 14.75
N GLN A 19 -0.40 14.39 16.07
CA GLN A 19 -1.43 14.01 17.04
C GLN A 19 -2.44 15.12 17.25
N LEU A 20 -3.74 14.77 17.28
CA LEU A 20 -4.74 15.47 18.10
C LEU A 20 -5.95 14.58 18.38
N THR A 21 -6.38 14.60 19.63
CA THR A 21 -7.32 13.73 20.34
C THR A 21 -8.80 14.13 20.22
N LEU A 22 -9.70 13.11 20.52
CA LEU A 22 -11.09 13.14 21.03
C LEU A 22 -12.22 13.27 19.98
N ALA A 23 -13.27 12.46 20.00
CA ALA A 23 -14.21 12.05 21.03
C ALA A 23 -15.22 11.01 20.51
N SER A 24 -15.80 10.30 21.46
CA SER A 24 -16.74 9.19 21.40
C SER A 24 -18.12 9.47 20.78
N GLY A 25 -18.75 8.45 20.20
CA GLY A 25 -20.17 8.39 19.91
C GLY A 25 -20.65 6.96 19.72
N LEU A 26 -21.39 6.44 20.69
CA LEU A 26 -22.11 5.15 20.64
C LEU A 26 -23.28 5.20 19.66
N SER A 27 -23.56 4.12 18.94
CA SER A 27 -24.92 3.77 18.56
C SER A 27 -25.10 2.29 18.22
N SER A 28 -26.25 1.80 18.58
CA SER A 28 -26.83 0.53 18.87
C SER A 28 -26.92 -0.50 17.73
N ASN A 29 -26.75 -1.78 18.13
CA ASN A 29 -27.03 -3.02 17.41
C ASN A 29 -28.50 -3.26 17.12
N THR A 30 -28.81 -3.70 15.91
CA THR A 30 -29.94 -4.58 15.65
C THR A 30 -29.44 -5.79 14.85
N ALA A 31 -29.52 -6.96 15.46
CA ALA A 31 -29.19 -8.23 14.87
C ALA A 31 -30.34 -8.71 13.98
N SER A 32 -30.06 -8.98 12.71
CA SER A 32 -30.91 -9.80 11.84
C SER A 32 -30.20 -11.11 11.50
N ALA A 33 -30.97 -12.20 11.43
CA ALA A 33 -30.52 -13.57 11.26
C ALA A 33 -29.66 -13.80 10.01
N PRO A 34 -28.74 -14.77 10.02
CA PRO A 34 -27.77 -14.98 8.96
C PRO A 34 -28.41 -15.62 7.74
N ASP A 35 -28.41 -14.90 6.63
CA ASP A 35 -28.60 -15.45 5.29
C ASP A 35 -27.26 -16.10 4.86
N ALA A 36 -27.29 -17.38 4.50
CA ALA A 36 -26.12 -18.22 4.24
C ALA A 36 -25.29 -17.82 3.01
N SER A 37 -25.58 -16.69 2.37
CA SER A 37 -24.87 -16.18 1.18
C SER A 37 -23.85 -15.06 1.45
N HIS A 38 -23.76 -14.50 2.66
CA HIS A 38 -22.92 -13.34 2.95
C HIS A 38 -21.99 -13.58 4.13
N LEU A 39 -20.67 -13.68 3.85
CA LEU A 39 -19.67 -13.66 4.91
C LEU A 39 -19.71 -12.32 5.65
N SER A 40 -19.64 -12.38 6.98
CA SER A 40 -19.44 -11.20 7.82
C SER A 40 -18.07 -10.58 7.60
N LEU A 41 -17.91 -9.32 8.00
CA LEU A 41 -16.61 -8.64 7.94
C LEU A 41 -15.51 -9.48 8.64
N ASP A 42 -15.78 -10.02 9.81
CA ASP A 42 -14.81 -10.82 10.57
C ASP A 42 -14.40 -12.10 9.85
N GLU A 43 -15.33 -12.77 9.18
CA GLU A 43 -15.03 -13.96 8.39
C GLU A 43 -14.18 -13.62 7.16
N VAL A 44 -14.50 -12.52 6.47
CA VAL A 44 -13.70 -12.04 5.33
C VAL A 44 -12.28 -11.73 5.79
N LEU A 45 -12.11 -10.97 6.88
CA LEU A 45 -10.80 -10.61 7.42
C LEU A 45 -9.99 -11.83 7.83
N LYS A 46 -10.59 -12.81 8.52
CA LYS A 46 -9.92 -14.08 8.89
C LYS A 46 -9.46 -14.87 7.67
N LYS A 47 -10.25 -14.87 6.58
CA LYS A 47 -9.89 -15.58 5.35
C LYS A 47 -8.74 -14.88 4.63
N ILE A 48 -8.71 -13.54 4.59
CA ILE A 48 -7.59 -12.75 4.07
C ILE A 48 -6.32 -13.04 4.87
N GLU A 49 -6.39 -12.97 6.20
CA GLU A 49 -5.27 -13.24 7.10
C GLU A 49 -4.69 -14.64 6.87
N LYS A 50 -5.56 -15.65 6.79
CA LYS A 50 -5.16 -17.02 6.46
C LYS A 50 -4.52 -17.10 5.08
N HIS A 51 -5.08 -16.43 4.07
CA HIS A 51 -4.57 -16.43 2.71
C HIS A 51 -3.15 -15.86 2.63
N TYR A 52 -2.90 -14.73 3.31
CA TYR A 52 -1.59 -14.09 3.38
C TYR A 52 -0.70 -14.58 4.53
N SER A 53 -1.03 -15.71 5.16
CA SER A 53 -0.18 -16.34 6.19
C SER A 53 1.13 -16.93 5.64
N VAL A 54 1.31 -16.98 4.33
CA VAL A 54 2.55 -17.36 3.62
C VAL A 54 3.67 -16.34 3.85
N SER A 55 4.91 -16.72 3.56
CA SER A 55 6.08 -15.86 3.80
C SER A 55 6.14 -14.65 2.86
N GLY A 56 5.53 -14.72 1.67
CA GLY A 56 5.49 -13.62 0.73
C GLY A 56 4.66 -13.90 -0.52
N PHE A 57 4.59 -12.93 -1.42
CA PHE A 57 3.97 -13.08 -2.74
C PHE A 57 4.57 -12.15 -3.78
N THR A 58 4.29 -12.43 -5.05
CA THR A 58 4.63 -11.57 -6.18
C THR A 58 3.38 -11.27 -6.98
N ALA A 59 3.36 -10.13 -7.65
CA ALA A 59 2.27 -9.73 -8.56
C ALA A 59 2.79 -8.79 -9.64
N TYR A 60 2.11 -8.73 -10.78
CA TYR A 60 2.18 -7.58 -11.66
C TYR A 60 1.20 -6.53 -11.20
N PHE A 61 1.53 -5.26 -11.41
CA PHE A 61 0.64 -4.17 -11.07
C PHE A 61 0.48 -3.17 -12.21
N THR A 62 -0.68 -2.53 -12.23
CA THR A 62 -0.93 -1.29 -12.95
C THR A 62 -1.38 -0.25 -11.94
N GLN A 63 -0.73 0.91 -11.95
CA GLN A 63 -1.06 2.06 -11.12
C GLN A 63 -1.62 3.17 -11.99
N THR A 64 -2.68 3.81 -11.53
CA THR A 64 -3.23 5.04 -12.10
C THR A 64 -3.34 6.06 -10.99
N SER A 65 -2.76 7.23 -11.16
CA SER A 65 -2.80 8.32 -10.18
C SER A 65 -3.40 9.56 -10.82
N THR A 66 -4.43 10.12 -10.17
CA THR A 66 -5.14 11.32 -10.64
C THR A 66 -4.95 12.45 -9.65
N ILE A 67 -4.38 13.56 -10.10
CA ILE A 67 -4.29 14.82 -9.35
C ILE A 67 -5.52 15.64 -9.72
N LYS A 68 -6.50 15.62 -8.83
CA LYS A 68 -7.83 16.19 -9.09
C LYS A 68 -7.79 17.69 -9.39
N ALA A 69 -6.98 18.45 -8.67
CA ALA A 69 -6.88 19.89 -8.84
C ALA A 69 -6.33 20.33 -10.22
N MET A 70 -5.57 19.45 -10.89
CA MET A 70 -4.96 19.72 -12.18
C MET A 70 -5.59 18.95 -13.32
N ASP A 71 -6.53 18.05 -13.04
CA ASP A 71 -7.12 17.10 -14.00
C ASP A 71 -6.05 16.29 -14.75
N ILE A 72 -4.97 15.93 -14.05
CA ILE A 72 -3.87 15.15 -14.59
C ILE A 72 -4.00 13.71 -14.12
N THR A 73 -3.98 12.77 -15.04
CA THR A 73 -3.95 11.34 -14.78
C THR A 73 -2.73 10.72 -15.43
N ASP A 74 -1.94 10.04 -14.61
CA ASP A 74 -0.75 9.31 -15.02
C ASP A 74 -0.91 7.82 -14.73
N SER A 75 -0.23 6.99 -15.54
CA SER A 75 -0.25 5.54 -15.37
C SER A 75 1.16 4.98 -15.34
N ALA A 76 1.33 3.95 -14.52
CA ALA A 76 2.57 3.20 -14.41
C ALA A 76 2.26 1.71 -14.28
N SER A 77 3.23 0.87 -14.64
CA SER A 77 3.09 -0.58 -14.46
C SER A 77 4.43 -1.23 -14.16
N GLY A 78 4.37 -2.45 -13.64
CA GLY A 78 5.56 -3.18 -13.29
C GLY A 78 5.27 -4.43 -12.47
N LYS A 79 6.25 -4.84 -11.69
CA LYS A 79 6.20 -6.03 -10.84
C LYS A 79 6.47 -5.68 -9.38
N ALA A 80 5.73 -6.33 -8.49
CA ALA A 80 5.87 -6.13 -7.06
C ALA A 80 6.17 -7.45 -6.35
N PHE A 81 7.02 -7.37 -5.33
CA PHE A 81 7.41 -8.47 -4.48
C PHE A 81 7.17 -8.05 -3.03
N PHE A 82 6.56 -8.92 -2.26
CA PHE A 82 6.25 -8.68 -0.88
C PHE A 82 6.70 -9.85 -0.02
N LYS A 83 7.32 -9.55 1.10
CA LYS A 83 7.73 -10.53 2.08
C LYS A 83 7.36 -10.04 3.49
N ARG A 84 7.11 -10.99 4.39
CA ARG A 84 6.86 -10.65 5.79
C ARG A 84 7.96 -9.76 6.37
N SER A 85 7.69 -9.12 7.48
CA SER A 85 8.57 -8.15 8.14
C SER A 85 8.71 -6.83 7.40
N GLY A 86 7.68 -6.43 6.61
CA GLY A 86 7.63 -5.15 5.94
C GLY A 86 8.56 -5.03 4.73
N LYS A 87 9.11 -6.15 4.25
CA LYS A 87 9.99 -6.14 3.08
C LYS A 87 9.17 -6.03 1.80
N MET A 88 9.51 -5.07 0.96
CA MET A 88 8.86 -4.85 -0.33
C MET A 88 9.86 -4.44 -1.39
N ARG A 89 9.52 -4.80 -2.63
CA ARG A 89 10.22 -4.35 -3.84
C ARG A 89 9.20 -4.09 -4.92
N TRP A 90 9.20 -2.86 -5.45
CA TRP A 90 8.41 -2.45 -6.60
C TRP A 90 9.35 -2.14 -7.75
N GLU A 91 9.18 -2.82 -8.86
CA GLU A 91 9.94 -2.60 -10.09
C GLU A 91 9.00 -1.96 -11.11
N TYR A 92 9.07 -0.64 -11.25
CA TYR A 92 8.36 0.08 -12.29
C TYR A 92 9.08 -0.12 -13.62
N GLU A 93 8.33 -0.50 -14.64
CA GLU A 93 8.81 -0.73 -16.00
C GLU A 93 8.36 0.39 -16.94
N THR A 94 7.20 0.98 -16.67
CA THR A 94 6.61 2.09 -17.42
C THR A 94 6.06 3.15 -16.48
N PRO A 95 6.05 4.45 -16.89
CA PRO A 95 6.66 5.03 -18.09
C PRO A 95 8.19 5.11 -17.99
N ASP A 96 8.74 5.24 -16.80
CA ASP A 96 10.16 5.34 -16.53
C ASP A 96 10.57 4.21 -15.56
N ARG A 97 11.74 3.63 -15.77
CA ARG A 97 12.25 2.57 -14.90
C ARG A 97 12.63 3.13 -13.54
N GLN A 98 12.08 2.52 -12.52
CA GLN A 98 12.41 2.85 -11.14
C GLN A 98 12.24 1.60 -10.27
N ILE A 99 13.06 1.49 -9.25
CA ILE A 99 12.98 0.40 -8.29
C ILE A 99 12.87 1.00 -6.89
N ILE A 100 11.79 0.66 -6.19
CA ILE A 100 11.57 1.04 -4.79
C ILE A 100 11.75 -0.22 -3.95
N ILE A 101 12.64 -0.17 -2.97
CA ILE A 101 12.96 -1.31 -2.11
C ILE A 101 12.85 -0.86 -0.66
N THR A 102 12.33 -1.72 0.20
CA THR A 102 12.50 -1.60 1.64
C THR A 102 12.73 -2.95 2.29
N ASP A 103 13.61 -2.96 3.27
CA ASP A 103 13.85 -4.09 4.16
C ASP A 103 12.99 -4.04 5.44
N GLY A 104 12.08 -3.05 5.53
CA GLY A 104 11.25 -2.74 6.68
C GLY A 104 11.81 -1.61 7.56
N ASN A 105 13.08 -1.22 7.40
CA ASN A 105 13.72 -0.14 8.15
C ASN A 105 14.25 0.96 7.23
N THR A 106 14.91 0.57 6.15
CA THR A 106 15.50 1.47 5.15
C THR A 106 14.65 1.44 3.89
N LEU A 107 14.52 2.59 3.26
CA LEU A 107 13.91 2.77 1.95
C LEU A 107 14.97 3.19 0.95
N TRP A 108 14.99 2.53 -0.20
CA TRP A 108 15.80 2.88 -1.35
C TRP A 108 14.87 3.14 -2.54
N VAL A 109 15.08 4.28 -3.21
CA VAL A 109 14.41 4.61 -4.46
C VAL A 109 15.48 4.78 -5.52
N PHE A 110 15.67 3.76 -6.34
CA PHE A 110 16.70 3.69 -7.37
C PHE A 110 16.13 4.05 -8.74
N ARG A 111 16.78 4.96 -9.43
CA ARG A 111 16.51 5.37 -10.80
C ARG A 111 17.69 4.95 -11.69
N PRO A 112 17.57 3.84 -12.41
CA PRO A 112 18.68 3.33 -13.23
C PRO A 112 19.16 4.30 -14.31
N GLU A 113 18.22 5.02 -14.96
CA GLU A 113 18.53 5.94 -16.05
C GLU A 113 19.33 7.18 -15.60
N ASP A 114 19.13 7.61 -14.35
CA ASP A 114 19.84 8.74 -13.74
C ASP A 114 21.08 8.26 -12.97
N ASN A 115 21.32 6.95 -12.84
CA ASN A 115 22.32 6.34 -11.96
C ASN A 115 22.26 6.90 -10.54
N GLN A 116 21.04 7.10 -10.01
CA GLN A 116 20.78 7.79 -8.76
C GLN A 116 19.99 6.91 -7.81
N VAL A 117 20.35 6.91 -6.54
CA VAL A 117 19.56 6.30 -5.47
C VAL A 117 19.27 7.33 -4.38
N MET A 118 18.00 7.39 -3.98
CA MET A 118 17.58 8.12 -2.79
C MET A 118 17.43 7.12 -1.65
N ILE A 119 18.03 7.42 -0.49
CA ILE A 119 18.05 6.55 0.69
C ILE A 119 17.44 7.32 1.86
N GLY A 120 16.56 6.65 2.61
CA GLY A 120 15.96 7.23 3.82
C GLY A 120 15.41 6.15 4.73
N LYS A 121 14.81 6.57 5.83
CA LYS A 121 14.08 5.66 6.71
C LYS A 121 12.82 5.16 6.02
N ALA A 122 12.54 3.88 6.15
CA ALA A 122 11.25 3.37 5.74
C ALA A 122 10.15 4.09 6.55
N PRO A 123 9.04 4.52 5.91
CA PRO A 123 7.92 5.10 6.62
C PRO A 123 7.46 4.21 7.77
N SER A 124 6.96 4.81 8.85
CA SER A 124 6.55 4.09 10.07
C SER A 124 5.56 2.96 9.80
N PHE A 125 4.78 3.09 8.74
CA PHE A 125 3.87 2.04 8.25
C PHE A 125 4.59 0.75 7.83
N PHE A 126 5.86 0.84 7.40
CA PHE A 126 6.67 -0.32 7.00
C PHE A 126 7.64 -0.79 8.08
N GLN A 127 7.85 0.01 9.14
CA GLN A 127 8.78 -0.31 10.22
C GLN A 127 8.25 -1.45 11.11
N GLY A 128 9.16 -2.23 11.65
CA GLY A 128 8.83 -3.29 12.60
C GLY A 128 8.04 -4.46 11.99
N GLY A 129 8.21 -4.72 10.70
CA GLY A 129 7.51 -5.80 10.02
C GLY A 129 6.10 -5.44 9.55
N LYS A 130 5.79 -4.16 9.57
CA LYS A 130 4.41 -3.68 9.43
C LYS A 130 3.97 -3.49 7.97
N GLY A 131 4.83 -3.28 7.01
CA GLY A 131 4.51 -3.04 5.61
C GLY A 131 3.36 -3.89 5.06
N PHE A 132 3.66 -4.70 4.07
CA PHE A 132 2.66 -5.58 3.49
C PHE A 132 2.16 -6.67 4.47
N SER A 133 2.91 -6.95 5.56
CA SER A 133 2.47 -7.87 6.61
C SER A 133 1.13 -7.47 7.27
N PHE A 134 0.66 -6.24 7.05
CA PHE A 134 -0.65 -5.82 7.53
C PHE A 134 -1.79 -6.72 7.03
N LEU A 135 -1.71 -7.29 5.82
CA LEU A 135 -2.70 -8.25 5.34
C LEU A 135 -2.61 -9.62 6.03
N SER A 136 -1.49 -9.95 6.65
CA SER A 136 -1.32 -11.16 7.46
C SER A 136 -1.53 -10.92 8.97
N ASP A 137 -1.73 -9.68 9.38
CA ASP A 137 -2.06 -9.29 10.76
C ASP A 137 -3.24 -8.31 10.79
N MET A 138 -4.45 -8.88 10.78
CA MET A 138 -5.69 -8.10 10.82
C MET A 138 -5.87 -7.31 12.12
N LYS A 139 -5.18 -7.71 13.21
CA LYS A 139 -5.20 -6.94 14.45
C LYS A 139 -4.55 -5.58 14.24
N GLU A 140 -3.41 -5.54 13.57
CA GLU A 140 -2.72 -4.29 13.28
C GLU A 140 -3.55 -3.37 12.36
N ILE A 141 -4.23 -3.93 11.34
CA ILE A 141 -5.13 -3.13 10.50
C ILE A 141 -6.24 -2.51 11.36
N ARG A 142 -6.85 -3.29 12.26
CA ARG A 142 -7.93 -2.81 13.14
C ARG A 142 -7.46 -1.75 14.13
N GLU A 143 -6.20 -1.76 14.52
CA GLU A 143 -5.62 -0.73 15.40
C GLU A 143 -5.45 0.61 14.68
N LYS A 144 -5.25 0.59 13.35
CA LYS A 144 -4.99 1.79 12.55
C LYS A 144 -6.17 2.28 11.74
N PHE A 145 -7.11 1.39 11.42
CA PHE A 145 -8.24 1.71 10.56
C PHE A 145 -9.56 1.21 11.13
N SER A 146 -10.59 2.04 10.99
CA SER A 146 -11.98 1.60 11.06
C SER A 146 -12.31 0.91 9.73
N ILE A 147 -12.70 -0.38 9.80
CA ILE A 147 -12.94 -1.21 8.62
C ILE A 147 -14.43 -1.49 8.50
N THR A 148 -14.97 -1.31 7.32
CA THR A 148 -16.35 -1.68 6.97
C THR A 148 -16.37 -2.54 5.71
N LEU A 149 -17.28 -3.52 5.69
CA LEU A 149 -17.61 -4.26 4.47
C LEU A 149 -18.74 -3.50 3.77
N GLU A 150 -18.47 -3.03 2.55
CA GLU A 150 -19.47 -2.30 1.77
C GLU A 150 -20.61 -3.22 1.34
N LYS A 151 -21.84 -2.70 1.40
CA LYS A 151 -23.05 -3.44 1.01
C LYS A 151 -23.21 -3.53 -0.51
N GLU A 152 -22.80 -2.47 -1.22
CA GLU A 152 -22.74 -2.49 -2.68
C GLU A 152 -21.51 -3.30 -3.09
N THR A 153 -21.76 -4.45 -3.68
CA THR A 153 -20.71 -5.38 -4.10
C THR A 153 -20.60 -5.37 -5.61
N GLU A 154 -19.39 -5.13 -6.10
CA GLU A 154 -19.04 -5.49 -7.48
C GLU A 154 -19.03 -7.02 -7.56
N GLU A 155 -19.65 -7.60 -8.58
CA GLU A 155 -19.78 -9.06 -8.71
C GLU A 155 -18.41 -9.74 -8.65
N GLY A 156 -18.29 -10.78 -7.83
CA GLY A 156 -17.05 -11.52 -7.62
C GLY A 156 -16.09 -10.95 -6.56
N PHE A 157 -16.44 -9.82 -5.91
CA PHE A 157 -15.57 -9.20 -4.92
C PHE A 157 -16.27 -8.90 -3.59
N PHE A 158 -15.48 -8.89 -2.51
CA PHE A 158 -15.78 -8.15 -1.29
C PHE A 158 -15.10 -6.79 -1.38
N ILE A 159 -15.77 -5.73 -0.99
CA ILE A 159 -15.19 -4.39 -0.96
C ILE A 159 -15.05 -3.96 0.50
N LEU A 160 -13.81 -3.80 0.95
CA LEU A 160 -13.52 -3.27 2.27
C LEU A 160 -13.20 -1.79 2.15
N LYS A 161 -13.83 -0.98 3.00
CA LYS A 161 -13.51 0.43 3.18
C LYS A 161 -12.76 0.59 4.49
N LEU A 162 -11.63 1.24 4.43
CA LEU A 162 -10.74 1.51 5.56
C LEU A 162 -10.65 3.03 5.74
N LEU A 163 -10.97 3.51 6.94
CA LEU A 163 -10.82 4.90 7.33
C LEU A 163 -9.73 4.96 8.40
N PRO A 164 -8.64 5.73 8.20
CA PRO A 164 -7.62 5.89 9.23
C PRO A 164 -8.23 6.41 10.53
N ILE A 165 -7.86 5.81 11.67
CA ILE A 165 -8.26 6.28 12.99
C ILE A 165 -7.56 7.60 13.29
N GLU A 166 -6.27 7.68 12.98
CA GLU A 166 -5.51 8.93 13.01
C GLU A 166 -5.64 9.63 11.65
N LYS A 167 -6.12 10.86 11.66
CA LYS A 167 -6.31 11.65 10.45
C LYS A 167 -4.96 12.13 9.94
N THR A 168 -4.66 11.81 8.69
CA THR A 168 -3.50 12.32 7.95
C THR A 168 -3.96 13.08 6.70
N LEU A 169 -3.08 13.90 6.13
CA LEU A 169 -3.38 14.56 4.86
C LEU A 169 -3.22 13.60 3.67
N ASP A 170 -2.37 12.60 3.82
CA ASP A 170 -1.94 11.73 2.73
C ASP A 170 -2.92 10.61 2.42
N ILE A 171 -3.59 10.09 3.45
CA ILE A 171 -4.61 9.06 3.27
C ILE A 171 -5.81 9.39 4.16
N VAL A 172 -6.95 9.62 3.53
CA VAL A 172 -8.22 9.82 4.23
C VAL A 172 -9.15 8.63 4.08
N LYS A 173 -8.93 7.79 3.07
CA LYS A 173 -9.77 6.64 2.78
C LYS A 173 -9.06 5.64 1.86
N ILE A 174 -9.22 4.35 2.14
CA ILE A 174 -8.76 3.25 1.29
C ILE A 174 -9.94 2.33 0.99
N TYR A 175 -10.04 1.86 -0.24
CA TYR A 175 -10.88 0.73 -0.62
C TYR A 175 -10.01 -0.43 -1.08
N LEU A 176 -10.38 -1.64 -0.67
CA LEU A 176 -9.76 -2.89 -1.09
C LEU A 176 -10.81 -3.78 -1.76
N TRP A 177 -10.52 -4.24 -2.97
CA TRP A 177 -11.31 -5.29 -3.64
C TRP A 177 -10.65 -6.63 -3.39
N ILE A 178 -11.40 -7.53 -2.78
CA ILE A 178 -10.97 -8.86 -2.39
C ILE A 178 -11.71 -9.87 -3.24
N SER A 179 -11.02 -10.69 -3.99
CA SER A 179 -11.62 -11.79 -4.76
C SER A 179 -12.39 -12.73 -3.84
N ARG A 180 -13.66 -13.00 -4.14
CA ARG A 180 -14.48 -13.95 -3.38
C ARG A 180 -13.97 -15.38 -3.49
N ASN A 181 -13.32 -15.70 -4.62
CA ASN A 181 -12.84 -17.06 -4.91
C ASN A 181 -11.49 -17.35 -4.26
N THR A 182 -10.55 -16.41 -4.32
CA THR A 182 -9.16 -16.63 -3.91
C THR A 182 -8.77 -15.90 -2.64
N PHE A 183 -9.51 -14.87 -2.22
CA PHE A 183 -9.18 -13.92 -1.15
C PHE A 183 -7.94 -13.08 -1.45
N ASP A 184 -7.54 -12.99 -2.71
CA ASP A 184 -6.52 -12.05 -3.15
C ASP A 184 -7.04 -10.60 -3.07
N VAL A 185 -6.19 -9.69 -2.63
CA VAL A 185 -6.39 -8.25 -2.81
C VAL A 185 -6.03 -7.90 -4.24
N VAL A 186 -7.03 -7.70 -5.09
CA VAL A 186 -6.82 -7.49 -6.53
C VAL A 186 -6.80 -6.02 -6.92
N LYS A 187 -7.40 -5.14 -6.10
CA LYS A 187 -7.41 -3.69 -6.35
C LYS A 187 -7.36 -2.93 -5.05
N ILE A 188 -6.55 -1.88 -5.04
CA ILE A 188 -6.45 -0.90 -3.96
C ILE A 188 -6.77 0.47 -4.56
N LEU A 189 -7.57 1.26 -3.86
CA LEU A 189 -7.91 2.62 -4.22
C LEU A 189 -7.75 3.51 -3.00
N THR A 190 -6.84 4.48 -3.08
CA THR A 190 -6.58 5.43 -1.99
C THR A 190 -7.00 6.83 -2.38
N TYR A 191 -7.43 7.60 -1.40
CA TYR A 191 -7.72 9.03 -1.53
C TYR A 191 -6.96 9.81 -0.47
N ASN A 192 -6.40 10.95 -0.88
CA ASN A 192 -5.82 11.92 0.06
C ASN A 192 -6.82 13.04 0.41
N SER A 193 -6.40 13.97 1.27
CA SER A 193 -7.25 15.11 1.70
C SER A 193 -7.54 16.11 0.60
N TYR A 194 -6.75 16.12 -0.48
CA TYR A 194 -6.96 16.98 -1.65
C TYR A 194 -7.93 16.35 -2.67
N GLY A 195 -8.35 15.12 -2.40
CA GLY A 195 -9.24 14.36 -3.28
C GLY A 195 -8.52 13.67 -4.43
N ASP A 196 -7.18 13.68 -4.43
CA ASP A 196 -6.42 12.92 -5.41
C ASP A 196 -6.60 11.43 -5.17
N GLU A 197 -6.53 10.67 -6.26
CA GLU A 197 -6.81 9.24 -6.28
C GLU A 197 -5.56 8.48 -6.75
N THR A 198 -5.22 7.40 -6.04
CA THR A 198 -4.28 6.40 -6.55
C THR A 198 -4.95 5.04 -6.56
N ARG A 199 -4.99 4.43 -7.73
CA ARG A 199 -5.53 3.09 -7.97
C ARG A 199 -4.41 2.15 -8.35
N ILE A 200 -4.34 1.00 -7.67
CA ILE A 200 -3.42 -0.08 -8.00
C ILE A 200 -4.25 -1.33 -8.27
N VAL A 201 -4.03 -1.94 -9.42
CA VAL A 201 -4.64 -3.22 -9.80
C VAL A 201 -3.54 -4.27 -9.86
N PHE A 202 -3.71 -5.37 -9.14
CA PHE A 202 -2.80 -6.51 -9.16
C PHE A 202 -3.32 -7.62 -10.06
N THR A 203 -2.41 -8.19 -10.83
CA THR A 203 -2.67 -9.35 -11.69
C THR A 203 -1.58 -10.40 -11.49
N ASN A 204 -1.87 -11.65 -11.85
CA ASN A 204 -0.94 -12.76 -11.72
C ASN A 204 -0.31 -12.85 -10.32
N ILE A 205 -1.16 -12.75 -9.29
CA ILE A 205 -0.74 -12.86 -7.89
C ILE A 205 -0.29 -14.29 -7.63
N GLN A 206 0.93 -14.44 -7.13
CA GLN A 206 1.53 -15.74 -6.82
C GLN A 206 2.02 -15.75 -5.38
N LEU A 207 1.36 -16.51 -4.53
CA LEU A 207 1.82 -16.75 -3.17
C LEU A 207 3.12 -17.55 -3.20
N LYS A 208 4.10 -17.15 -2.42
CA LYS A 208 5.44 -17.75 -2.35
C LYS A 208 5.76 -18.17 -0.93
N GLN A 209 6.28 -19.38 -0.77
CA GLN A 209 6.76 -19.84 0.52
C GLN A 209 8.09 -19.17 0.88
N GLU A 210 8.92 -18.92 -0.14
CA GLU A 210 10.21 -18.27 0.04
C GLU A 210 10.49 -17.26 -1.08
N LEU A 211 11.01 -16.10 -0.69
CA LEU A 211 11.61 -15.09 -1.57
C LEU A 211 13.01 -14.80 -1.01
N ASP A 212 14.00 -14.70 -1.90
CA ASP A 212 15.37 -14.39 -1.51
C ASP A 212 15.43 -13.00 -0.84
N ASP A 213 16.12 -12.92 0.29
CA ASP A 213 16.28 -11.67 1.04
C ASP A 213 17.09 -10.62 0.28
N SER A 214 17.95 -11.04 -0.67
CA SER A 214 18.69 -10.13 -1.52
C SER A 214 17.79 -9.24 -2.41
N LEU A 215 16.56 -9.67 -2.70
CA LEU A 215 15.57 -8.86 -3.42
C LEU A 215 15.19 -7.59 -2.66
N PHE A 216 15.33 -7.60 -1.34
CA PHE A 216 14.89 -6.54 -0.43
C PHE A 216 16.06 -5.74 0.15
N SER A 217 17.20 -5.79 -0.49
CA SER A 217 18.37 -4.98 -0.15
C SER A 217 18.90 -4.27 -1.40
N PHE A 218 19.58 -3.16 -1.19
CA PHE A 218 20.21 -2.41 -2.26
C PHE A 218 21.68 -2.15 -1.93
N LYS A 219 22.55 -2.33 -2.92
CA LYS A 219 23.97 -2.00 -2.81
C LYS A 219 24.29 -0.89 -3.79
N THR A 220 24.86 0.19 -3.28
CA THR A 220 25.37 1.28 -4.11
C THR A 220 26.59 0.81 -4.90
N SER A 221 26.72 1.27 -6.15
CA SER A 221 27.91 1.05 -6.97
C SER A 221 28.77 2.30 -7.03
N GLU A 222 30.02 2.16 -7.44
CA GLU A 222 30.91 3.29 -7.67
C GLU A 222 30.34 4.23 -8.75
N GLY A 223 30.41 5.55 -8.52
CA GLY A 223 29.87 6.55 -9.44
C GLY A 223 28.34 6.74 -9.38
N MET A 224 27.64 6.06 -8.47
CA MET A 224 26.22 6.29 -8.25
C MET A 224 26.01 7.56 -7.42
N GLU A 225 25.07 8.40 -7.84
CA GLU A 225 24.62 9.53 -7.03
C GLU A 225 23.72 9.05 -5.89
N VAL A 226 24.10 9.38 -4.66
CA VAL A 226 23.35 9.02 -3.45
C VAL A 226 22.75 10.27 -2.83
N LEU A 227 21.42 10.32 -2.70
CA LEU A 227 20.68 11.39 -2.06
C LEU A 227 20.05 10.89 -0.76
N ASN A 228 19.97 11.77 0.24
CA ASN A 228 19.29 11.48 1.51
C ASN A 228 17.85 12.01 1.48
N LEU A 229 16.86 11.13 1.61
CA LEU A 229 15.44 11.50 1.66
C LEU A 229 15.09 12.23 2.97
N ASP A 230 15.75 11.88 4.07
CA ASP A 230 15.42 12.44 5.38
C ASP A 230 15.88 13.91 5.51
N GLU A 231 16.90 14.33 4.76
CA GLU A 231 17.41 15.71 4.77
C GLU A 231 16.55 16.66 3.92
N GLN A 232 15.78 16.14 2.96
CA GLN A 232 14.93 16.96 2.09
C GLN A 232 13.61 17.38 2.76
N GLN A 233 13.29 16.84 3.92
CA GLN A 233 12.04 17.12 4.65
C GLN A 233 12.19 18.23 5.70
N GLY A 234 13.38 18.80 5.86
CA GLY A 234 13.70 19.83 6.87
C GLY A 234 13.81 21.28 6.33
N GLN A 235 13.40 21.55 5.08
CA GLN A 235 13.43 22.90 4.50
C GLN A 235 12.03 23.42 4.19
#